data_b85f0c6068233cac5315f944c73516cd
#
_entry.id   b85f0c6068233cac5315f944c73516cd
#
_cell.length_a   1.000
_cell.length_b   1.000
_cell.length_c   1.000
_cell.angle_alpha   90.00
_cell.angle_beta   90.00
_cell.angle_gamma   90.00
#
_symmetry.space_group_name_H-M   'P 1'
#
loop_
_entity.id
_entity.type
_entity.pdbx_description
1 polymer ?
#
loop_
_entity_poly.entity_id
_entity_poly.type
_entity_poly.pdbx_seq_one_letter_code
_entity_poly.pdbx_strand_id
1 'polypeptide(L)'
;MTKRFKALLFDAGGVLVLPDPTVLGPLLSYYGGDATLDAHRRAHYAGMAAKSLAGSGELFWDEYNRSYVRSIGVSDRNVEAAALALHTTRNAWLWRWPIPESRAALAAIAGSGLPIGVVSNASGQIAEVLSRSGVCQAGEGPHVSMRVVIDSHVVGVSKPDPRIFDHAMPFFDGIERHEIAYIGDSVTMDIGAARAAGLHPILLDPHDDHPDADFERVRSLLDLN
;
A
#
# COMPACT_ATOMS: atom_id res chain seq x y z
N MET A 1 8.04 17.81 9.50
CA MET A 1 7.06 16.95 10.20
C MET A 1 7.66 15.72 10.88
N THR A 2 8.83 15.25 10.49
CA THR A 2 9.53 14.10 11.11
C THR A 2 9.77 14.18 12.63
N LYS A 3 9.71 15.38 13.23
CA LYS A 3 9.82 15.54 14.70
C LYS A 3 8.55 15.12 15.48
N ARG A 4 7.44 14.84 14.80
CA ARG A 4 6.17 14.47 15.45
C ARG A 4 6.14 13.00 15.83
N PHE A 5 6.76 12.13 15.03
CA PHE A 5 6.81 10.69 15.26
C PHE A 5 8.24 10.24 15.54
N LYS A 6 8.38 9.19 16.33
CA LYS A 6 9.69 8.58 16.64
C LYS A 6 10.00 7.40 15.73
N ALA A 7 9.01 6.89 14.99
CA ALA A 7 9.17 5.84 13.99
C ALA A 7 8.03 5.89 12.95
N LEU A 8 8.27 5.32 11.77
CA LEU A 8 7.25 5.14 10.74
C LEU A 8 7.17 3.67 10.30
N LEU A 9 5.96 3.19 10.17
CA LEU A 9 5.64 1.91 9.54
C LEU A 9 4.81 2.17 8.27
N PHE A 10 5.06 1.40 7.23
CA PHE A 10 4.40 1.54 5.94
C PHE A 10 3.72 0.23 5.52
N ASP A 11 2.56 0.32 4.87
CA ASP A 11 2.16 -0.77 3.98
C ASP A 11 3.08 -0.81 2.75
N ALA A 12 3.05 -1.91 2.02
CA ALA A 12 3.80 -2.07 0.79
C ALA A 12 2.93 -1.75 -0.44
N GLY A 13 1.81 -2.45 -0.60
CA GLY A 13 0.90 -2.25 -1.72
C GLY A 13 0.22 -0.88 -1.66
N GLY A 14 0.16 -0.15 -2.78
CA GLY A 14 -0.43 1.18 -2.83
C GLY A 14 0.39 2.28 -2.16
N VAL A 15 1.37 1.93 -1.32
CA VAL A 15 2.22 2.89 -0.60
C VAL A 15 3.64 2.93 -1.16
N LEU A 16 4.25 1.79 -1.38
CA LEU A 16 5.63 1.65 -1.89
C LEU A 16 5.68 1.10 -3.30
N VAL A 17 4.77 0.17 -3.61
CA VAL A 17 4.66 -0.49 -4.91
C VAL A 17 3.20 -0.57 -5.35
N LEU A 18 2.98 -0.55 -6.67
CA LEU A 18 1.68 -0.72 -7.32
C LEU A 18 1.62 -2.05 -8.08
N PRO A 19 0.41 -2.52 -8.46
CA PRO A 19 0.27 -3.53 -9.50
C PRO A 19 1.01 -3.10 -10.76
N ASP A 20 1.76 -4.00 -11.37
CA ASP A 20 2.63 -3.69 -12.51
C ASP A 20 1.82 -3.29 -13.75
N PRO A 21 1.84 -2.01 -14.15
CA PRO A 21 1.07 -1.53 -15.30
C PRO A 21 1.60 -2.06 -16.63
N THR A 22 2.85 -2.54 -16.69
CA THR A 22 3.39 -3.17 -17.92
C THR A 22 2.79 -4.54 -18.18
N VAL A 23 2.22 -5.17 -17.16
CA VAL A 23 1.43 -6.41 -17.28
C VAL A 23 -0.04 -6.09 -17.53
N LEU A 24 -0.60 -5.16 -16.74
CA LEU A 24 -2.04 -4.85 -16.78
C LEU A 24 -2.42 -4.00 -18.00
N GLY A 25 -1.55 -3.10 -18.46
CA GLY A 25 -1.82 -2.24 -19.61
C GLY A 25 -2.18 -3.04 -20.88
N PRO A 26 -1.30 -3.93 -21.38
CA PRO A 26 -1.62 -4.77 -22.54
C PRO A 26 -2.87 -5.64 -22.35
N LEU A 27 -3.04 -6.22 -21.15
CA LEU A 27 -4.20 -7.05 -20.82
C LEU A 27 -5.52 -6.27 -20.92
N LEU A 28 -5.59 -5.12 -20.26
CA LEU A 28 -6.82 -4.35 -20.12
C LEU A 28 -7.12 -3.48 -21.35
N SER A 29 -6.13 -3.16 -22.17
CA SER A 29 -6.32 -2.51 -23.48
C SER A 29 -7.17 -3.36 -24.42
N TYR A 30 -7.12 -4.70 -24.32
CA TYR A 30 -8.01 -5.59 -25.07
C TYR A 30 -9.50 -5.30 -24.80
N TYR A 31 -9.83 -4.83 -23.60
CA TYR A 31 -11.18 -4.45 -23.20
C TYR A 31 -11.48 -2.95 -23.41
N GLY A 32 -10.55 -2.21 -24.02
CA GLY A 32 -10.68 -0.78 -24.31
C GLY A 32 -10.19 0.14 -23.19
N GLY A 33 -9.44 -0.38 -22.21
CA GLY A 33 -8.83 0.42 -21.14
C GLY A 33 -7.61 1.22 -21.61
N ASP A 34 -7.35 2.36 -20.97
CA ASP A 34 -6.14 3.14 -21.13
C ASP A 34 -4.94 2.38 -20.52
N ALA A 35 -3.84 2.27 -21.27
CA ALA A 35 -2.62 1.57 -20.87
C ALA A 35 -1.56 2.48 -20.25
N THR A 36 -1.85 3.77 -20.05
CA THR A 36 -0.87 4.71 -19.48
C THR A 36 -0.61 4.43 -17.99
N LEU A 37 0.62 4.70 -17.55
CA LEU A 37 1.02 4.51 -16.15
C LEU A 37 0.15 5.33 -15.19
N ASP A 38 -0.17 6.56 -15.56
CA ASP A 38 -0.98 7.47 -14.76
C ASP A 38 -2.42 6.97 -14.60
N ALA A 39 -3.03 6.43 -15.69
CA ALA A 39 -4.35 5.83 -15.62
C ALA A 39 -4.37 4.63 -14.67
N HIS A 40 -3.39 3.74 -14.76
CA HIS A 40 -3.28 2.58 -13.88
C HIS A 40 -3.00 2.97 -12.41
N ARG A 41 -2.18 4.00 -12.18
CA ARG A 41 -1.97 4.56 -10.84
C ARG A 41 -3.27 5.11 -10.26
N ARG A 42 -3.99 5.95 -11.02
CA ARG A 42 -5.30 6.49 -10.61
C ARG A 42 -6.30 5.37 -10.33
N ALA A 43 -6.34 4.36 -11.19
CA ALA A 43 -7.24 3.22 -11.08
C ALA A 43 -7.01 2.41 -9.80
N HIS A 44 -5.75 2.25 -9.38
CA HIS A 44 -5.44 1.58 -8.12
C HIS A 44 -6.13 2.26 -6.93
N TYR A 45 -5.94 3.58 -6.77
CA TYR A 45 -6.53 4.31 -5.65
C TYR A 45 -8.06 4.39 -5.74
N ALA A 46 -8.63 4.56 -6.95
CA ALA A 46 -10.07 4.47 -7.15
C ALA A 46 -10.63 3.09 -6.74
N GLY A 47 -9.89 2.02 -7.04
CA GLY A 47 -10.22 0.66 -6.62
C GLY A 47 -10.18 0.50 -5.09
N MET A 48 -9.14 1.03 -4.44
CA MET A 48 -9.01 0.98 -2.97
C MET A 48 -10.10 1.77 -2.27
N ALA A 49 -10.46 2.95 -2.79
CA ALA A 49 -11.57 3.75 -2.29
C ALA A 49 -12.90 2.99 -2.39
N ALA A 50 -13.19 2.37 -3.56
CA ALA A 50 -14.41 1.58 -3.75
C ALA A 50 -14.45 0.36 -2.81
N LYS A 51 -13.32 -0.34 -2.64
CA LYS A 51 -13.19 -1.45 -1.70
C LYS A 51 -13.45 -1.01 -0.27
N SER A 52 -12.91 0.13 0.14
CA SER A 52 -13.11 0.70 1.47
C SER A 52 -14.56 1.11 1.72
N LEU A 53 -15.22 1.76 0.76
CA LEU A 53 -16.63 2.13 0.83
C LEU A 53 -17.55 0.91 0.97
N ALA A 54 -17.23 -0.19 0.30
CA ALA A 54 -17.97 -1.45 0.41
C ALA A 54 -17.70 -2.19 1.73
N GLY A 55 -16.81 -1.71 2.60
CA GLY A 55 -16.40 -2.39 3.82
C GLY A 55 -15.73 -3.74 3.55
N SER A 56 -15.17 -3.93 2.36
CA SER A 56 -14.64 -5.22 1.92
C SER A 56 -13.32 -5.56 2.61
N GLY A 57 -13.27 -6.77 3.18
CA GLY A 57 -12.04 -7.33 3.76
C GLY A 57 -11.02 -7.78 2.72
N GLU A 58 -9.93 -8.40 3.19
CA GLU A 58 -8.78 -8.79 2.36
C GLU A 58 -9.17 -9.70 1.17
N LEU A 59 -10.08 -10.62 1.36
CA LEU A 59 -10.43 -11.62 0.34
C LEU A 59 -11.40 -11.11 -0.74
N PHE A 60 -12.02 -9.94 -0.54
CA PHE A 60 -13.07 -9.42 -1.43
C PHE A 60 -12.54 -8.27 -2.28
N TRP A 61 -12.31 -8.56 -3.56
CA TRP A 61 -11.70 -7.62 -4.52
C TRP A 61 -12.63 -7.19 -5.65
N ASP A 62 -13.90 -7.58 -5.63
CA ASP A 62 -14.82 -7.33 -6.74
C ASP A 62 -15.05 -5.84 -6.99
N GLU A 63 -15.29 -5.06 -5.93
CA GLU A 63 -15.48 -3.62 -6.06
C GLU A 63 -14.19 -2.90 -6.48
N TYR A 64 -13.04 -3.34 -5.97
CA TYR A 64 -11.74 -2.88 -6.45
C TYR A 64 -11.59 -3.13 -7.96
N ASN A 65 -11.84 -4.36 -8.41
CA ASN A 65 -11.64 -4.74 -9.81
C ASN A 65 -12.56 -3.94 -10.74
N ARG A 66 -13.86 -3.81 -10.40
CA ARG A 66 -14.82 -3.05 -11.20
C ARG A 66 -14.46 -1.56 -11.24
N SER A 67 -14.11 -0.98 -10.10
CA SER A 67 -13.70 0.42 -10.02
C SER A 67 -12.42 0.67 -10.79
N TYR A 68 -11.43 -0.23 -10.66
CA TYR A 68 -10.17 -0.15 -11.39
C TYR A 68 -10.39 -0.09 -12.90
N VAL A 69 -11.14 -1.07 -13.46
CA VAL A 69 -11.33 -1.14 -14.91
C VAL A 69 -12.19 0.01 -15.45
N ARG A 70 -13.17 0.50 -14.70
CA ARG A 70 -13.91 1.72 -15.05
C ARG A 70 -13.03 2.95 -15.06
N SER A 71 -12.14 3.08 -14.07
CA SER A 71 -11.23 4.22 -13.94
C SER A 71 -10.26 4.36 -15.12
N ILE A 72 -9.85 3.25 -15.74
CA ILE A 72 -9.05 3.26 -16.97
C ILE A 72 -9.88 3.37 -18.26
N GLY A 73 -11.19 3.63 -18.17
CA GLY A 73 -12.05 3.90 -19.33
C GLY A 73 -12.67 2.67 -20.00
N VAL A 74 -12.64 1.48 -19.39
CA VAL A 74 -13.35 0.31 -19.91
C VAL A 74 -14.85 0.59 -19.92
N SER A 75 -15.50 0.40 -21.10
CA SER A 75 -16.93 0.62 -21.27
C SER A 75 -17.76 -0.36 -20.45
N ASP A 76 -18.97 0.05 -19.98
CA ASP A 76 -19.84 -0.77 -19.13
C ASP A 76 -20.10 -2.18 -19.66
N ARG A 77 -20.23 -2.36 -20.98
CA ARG A 77 -20.42 -3.67 -21.61
C ARG A 77 -19.26 -4.64 -21.38
N ASN A 78 -18.06 -4.13 -21.11
CA ASN A 78 -16.83 -4.92 -20.96
C ASN A 78 -16.35 -5.00 -19.49
N VAL A 79 -16.96 -4.22 -18.57
CA VAL A 79 -16.50 -4.12 -17.16
C VAL A 79 -16.37 -5.48 -16.49
N GLU A 80 -17.38 -6.33 -16.57
CA GLU A 80 -17.36 -7.62 -15.87
C GLU A 80 -16.27 -8.55 -16.46
N ALA A 81 -16.10 -8.58 -17.78
CA ALA A 81 -15.06 -9.39 -18.40
C ALA A 81 -13.64 -8.86 -18.08
N ALA A 82 -13.45 -7.55 -18.10
CA ALA A 82 -12.18 -6.93 -17.73
C ALA A 82 -11.85 -7.10 -16.23
N ALA A 83 -12.86 -6.95 -15.37
CA ALA A 83 -12.70 -7.17 -13.93
C ALA A 83 -12.33 -8.64 -13.60
N LEU A 84 -12.93 -9.59 -14.30
CA LEU A 84 -12.56 -11.01 -14.19
C LEU A 84 -11.13 -11.26 -14.68
N ALA A 85 -10.72 -10.65 -15.80
CA ALA A 85 -9.35 -10.75 -16.31
C ALA A 85 -8.34 -10.17 -15.31
N LEU A 86 -8.64 -9.01 -14.71
CA LEU A 86 -7.83 -8.42 -13.65
C LEU A 86 -7.75 -9.36 -12.43
N HIS A 87 -8.89 -9.92 -12.00
CA HIS A 87 -8.95 -10.85 -10.87
C HIS A 87 -8.07 -12.09 -11.09
N THR A 88 -8.17 -12.71 -12.26
CA THR A 88 -7.42 -13.94 -12.59
C THR A 88 -5.92 -13.70 -12.82
N THR A 89 -5.54 -12.48 -13.19
CA THR A 89 -4.12 -12.10 -13.37
C THR A 89 -3.46 -11.75 -12.04
N ARG A 90 -4.25 -11.43 -11.01
CA ARG A 90 -3.73 -11.07 -9.71
C ARG A 90 -2.98 -12.23 -9.08
N ASN A 91 -1.73 -12.00 -8.78
CA ASN A 91 -0.89 -12.90 -8.01
C ASN A 91 0.09 -12.09 -7.13
N ALA A 92 0.80 -12.79 -6.26
CA ALA A 92 1.71 -12.19 -5.30
C ALA A 92 2.81 -11.32 -5.93
N TRP A 93 3.23 -11.63 -7.16
CA TRP A 93 4.31 -10.93 -7.87
C TRP A 93 3.85 -9.77 -8.74
N LEU A 94 2.54 -9.53 -8.86
CA LEU A 94 2.00 -8.42 -9.64
C LEU A 94 2.30 -7.06 -8.98
N TRP A 95 2.36 -7.02 -7.64
CA TRP A 95 2.58 -5.80 -6.84
C TRP A 95 4.08 -5.50 -6.73
N ARG A 96 4.68 -5.01 -7.79
CA ARG A 96 6.13 -4.80 -7.89
C ARG A 96 6.56 -3.51 -8.56
N TRP A 97 5.63 -2.68 -9.04
CA TRP A 97 5.95 -1.43 -9.70
C TRP A 97 6.25 -0.34 -8.67
N PRO A 98 7.50 0.16 -8.57
CA PRO A 98 7.86 1.16 -7.56
C PRO A 98 7.12 2.47 -7.78
N ILE A 99 6.67 3.10 -6.69
CA ILE A 99 6.16 4.47 -6.70
C ILE A 99 7.37 5.41 -6.57
N PRO A 100 7.70 6.23 -7.62
CA PRO A 100 8.93 7.01 -7.62
C PRO A 100 9.03 7.99 -6.44
N GLU A 101 7.93 8.66 -6.10
CA GLU A 101 7.85 9.61 -4.99
C GLU A 101 8.05 8.91 -3.64
N SER A 102 7.56 7.69 -3.49
CA SER A 102 7.74 6.90 -2.27
C SER A 102 9.20 6.48 -2.09
N ARG A 103 9.90 6.10 -3.17
CA ARG A 103 11.35 5.85 -3.12
C ARG A 103 12.14 7.07 -2.67
N ALA A 104 11.82 8.25 -3.24
CA ALA A 104 12.49 9.50 -2.87
C ALA A 104 12.23 9.87 -1.40
N ALA A 105 10.97 9.74 -0.96
CA ALA A 105 10.58 10.00 0.43
C ALA A 105 11.28 9.06 1.42
N LEU A 106 11.30 7.75 1.13
CA LEU A 106 11.99 6.77 1.98
C LEU A 106 13.48 7.08 2.13
N ALA A 107 14.16 7.48 1.06
CA ALA A 107 15.57 7.85 1.12
C ALA A 107 15.79 9.08 2.01
N ALA A 108 14.92 10.10 1.92
CA ALA A 108 14.99 11.29 2.77
C ALA A 108 14.69 10.96 4.24
N ILE A 109 13.65 10.17 4.52
CA ILE A 109 13.26 9.73 5.86
C ILE A 109 14.39 8.91 6.50
N ALA A 110 14.94 7.93 5.80
CA ALA A 110 16.06 7.12 6.28
C ALA A 110 17.30 7.98 6.55
N GLY A 111 17.57 8.98 5.69
CA GLY A 111 18.66 9.95 5.88
C GLY A 111 18.51 10.80 7.14
N SER A 112 17.31 10.98 7.66
CA SER A 112 17.07 11.67 8.94
C SER A 112 17.38 10.83 10.17
N GLY A 113 17.64 9.53 10.00
CA GLY A 113 17.88 8.57 11.09
C GLY A 113 16.60 8.07 11.76
N LEU A 114 15.42 8.42 11.26
CA LEU A 114 14.14 7.94 11.80
C LEU A 114 14.00 6.43 11.54
N PRO A 115 13.70 5.61 12.57
CA PRO A 115 13.45 4.18 12.41
C PRO A 115 12.23 3.92 11.53
N ILE A 116 12.38 3.04 10.53
CA ILE A 116 11.34 2.70 9.57
C ILE A 116 11.18 1.20 9.40
N GLY A 117 9.96 0.76 9.07
CA GLY A 117 9.65 -0.64 8.79
C GLY A 117 8.44 -0.80 7.87
N VAL A 118 8.17 -2.03 7.46
CA VAL A 118 7.03 -2.40 6.62
C VAL A 118 6.16 -3.42 7.33
N VAL A 119 4.82 -3.25 7.25
CA VAL A 119 3.83 -4.22 7.72
C VAL A 119 2.78 -4.37 6.63
N SER A 120 2.77 -5.50 5.92
CA SER A 120 1.94 -5.69 4.74
C SER A 120 1.14 -7.00 4.75
N ASN A 121 -0.08 -6.94 4.21
CA ASN A 121 -0.81 -8.14 3.82
C ASN A 121 -0.21 -8.66 2.51
N ALA A 122 0.45 -9.81 2.57
CA ALA A 122 1.15 -10.39 1.44
C ALA A 122 1.13 -11.93 1.51
N SER A 123 1.86 -12.60 0.62
CA SER A 123 1.84 -14.05 0.47
C SER A 123 3.22 -14.70 0.68
N GLY A 124 4.07 -14.09 1.51
CA GLY A 124 5.41 -14.58 1.83
C GLY A 124 6.54 -14.00 0.97
N GLN A 125 6.23 -13.14 -0.02
CA GLN A 125 7.20 -12.66 -1.00
C GLN A 125 7.57 -11.18 -0.87
N ILE A 126 6.91 -10.42 0.03
CA ILE A 126 6.96 -8.96 -0.02
C ILE A 126 8.37 -8.40 0.20
N ALA A 127 9.17 -8.99 1.08
CA ALA A 127 10.55 -8.57 1.32
C ALA A 127 11.41 -8.71 0.05
N GLU A 128 11.24 -9.81 -0.70
CA GLU A 128 11.94 -10.04 -1.96
C GLU A 128 11.46 -9.07 -3.05
N VAL A 129 10.17 -8.82 -3.14
CA VAL A 129 9.59 -7.85 -4.09
C VAL A 129 10.14 -6.46 -3.87
N LEU A 130 10.14 -5.97 -2.62
CA LEU A 130 10.63 -4.64 -2.29
C LEU A 130 12.13 -4.48 -2.60
N SER A 131 12.93 -5.50 -2.29
CA SER A 131 14.35 -5.53 -2.60
C SER A 131 14.60 -5.55 -4.11
N ARG A 132 13.96 -6.46 -4.86
CA ARG A 132 14.13 -6.54 -6.33
C ARG A 132 13.64 -5.30 -7.06
N SER A 133 12.60 -4.64 -6.54
CA SER A 133 12.08 -3.39 -7.09
C SER A 133 12.97 -2.18 -6.76
N GLY A 134 14.03 -2.36 -5.97
CA GLY A 134 14.93 -1.29 -5.58
C GLY A 134 14.30 -0.22 -4.67
N VAL A 135 13.26 -0.58 -3.94
CA VAL A 135 12.53 0.34 -3.04
C VAL A 135 13.20 0.37 -1.67
N CYS A 136 13.26 -0.78 -1.00
CA CYS A 136 13.86 -0.95 0.31
C CYS A 136 14.17 -2.42 0.56
N GLN A 137 14.83 -2.71 1.69
CA GLN A 137 15.15 -4.07 2.10
C GLN A 137 15.18 -4.18 3.62
N ALA A 138 15.02 -5.39 4.15
CA ALA A 138 15.24 -5.64 5.58
C ALA A 138 16.75 -5.68 5.87
N GLY A 139 17.19 -4.90 6.87
CA GLY A 139 18.60 -4.83 7.24
C GLY A 139 19.48 -4.08 6.23
N GLU A 140 20.78 -4.27 6.32
CA GLU A 140 21.80 -3.60 5.49
C GLU A 140 21.81 -4.11 4.04
N GLY A 141 22.17 -3.23 3.09
CA GLY A 141 22.32 -3.56 1.68
C GLY A 141 22.24 -2.33 0.77
N PRO A 142 22.02 -2.54 -0.56
CA PRO A 142 22.10 -1.44 -1.53
C PRO A 142 20.88 -0.50 -1.53
N HIS A 143 19.78 -0.89 -0.90
CA HIS A 143 18.56 -0.10 -0.88
C HIS A 143 18.30 0.48 0.51
N VAL A 144 17.24 1.30 0.65
CA VAL A 144 16.83 1.84 1.94
C VAL A 144 16.62 0.71 2.95
N SER A 145 17.33 0.78 4.08
CA SER A 145 17.27 -0.23 5.13
C SER A 145 16.01 -0.04 5.98
N MET A 146 15.21 -1.10 6.11
CA MET A 146 14.08 -1.21 7.03
C MET A 146 14.52 -2.02 8.25
N ARG A 147 14.12 -1.58 9.45
CA ARG A 147 14.34 -2.37 10.67
C ARG A 147 13.68 -3.74 10.59
N VAL A 148 12.50 -3.79 9.95
CA VAL A 148 11.71 -5.01 9.78
C VAL A 148 10.82 -4.91 8.55
N VAL A 149 10.54 -6.05 7.93
CA VAL A 149 9.48 -6.23 6.92
C VAL A 149 8.60 -7.38 7.41
N ILE A 150 7.38 -7.06 7.85
CA ILE A 150 6.38 -8.02 8.30
C ILE A 150 5.49 -8.39 7.12
N ASP A 151 5.44 -9.68 6.81
CA ASP A 151 4.55 -10.28 5.81
C ASP A 151 3.47 -11.08 6.54
N SER A 152 2.21 -10.81 6.30
CA SER A 152 1.07 -11.43 6.99
C SER A 152 1.05 -12.96 6.86
N HIS A 153 1.47 -13.48 5.71
CA HIS A 153 1.55 -14.93 5.48
C HIS A 153 2.61 -15.59 6.39
N VAL A 154 3.74 -14.91 6.58
CA VAL A 154 4.85 -15.43 7.41
C VAL A 154 4.48 -15.44 8.88
N VAL A 155 3.80 -14.38 9.35
CA VAL A 155 3.44 -14.26 10.78
C VAL A 155 2.08 -14.87 11.12
N GLY A 156 1.28 -15.27 10.10
CA GLY A 156 -0.03 -15.90 10.31
C GLY A 156 -1.14 -14.96 10.78
N VAL A 157 -0.93 -13.65 10.73
CA VAL A 157 -1.90 -12.62 11.10
C VAL A 157 -1.94 -11.56 10.01
N SER A 158 -3.15 -11.13 9.60
CA SER A 158 -3.33 -10.13 8.55
C SER A 158 -4.20 -8.96 9.01
N LYS A 159 -3.98 -7.76 8.47
CA LYS A 159 -4.89 -6.62 8.63
C LYS A 159 -6.29 -7.02 8.12
N PRO A 160 -7.38 -6.63 8.77
CA PRO A 160 -7.48 -5.58 9.79
C PRO A 160 -7.20 -6.02 11.23
N ASP A 161 -6.71 -7.25 11.49
CA ASP A 161 -6.35 -7.67 12.83
C ASP A 161 -5.15 -6.86 13.35
N PRO A 162 -5.31 -6.06 14.43
CA PRO A 162 -4.24 -5.20 14.94
C PRO A 162 -3.02 -5.95 15.47
N ARG A 163 -3.16 -7.26 15.78
CA ARG A 163 -2.06 -8.10 16.27
C ARG A 163 -0.92 -8.26 15.27
N ILE A 164 -1.15 -7.98 13.98
CA ILE A 164 -0.05 -7.99 13.00
C ILE A 164 1.06 -7.03 13.40
N PHE A 165 0.72 -5.88 14.00
CA PHE A 165 1.70 -4.89 14.44
C PHE A 165 2.54 -5.35 15.64
N ASP A 166 2.05 -6.30 16.44
CA ASP A 166 2.82 -6.86 17.57
C ASP A 166 4.13 -7.51 17.11
N HIS A 167 4.13 -8.05 15.87
CA HIS A 167 5.34 -8.64 15.28
C HIS A 167 6.39 -7.59 14.88
N ALA A 168 5.99 -6.34 14.69
CA ALA A 168 6.93 -5.25 14.38
C ALA A 168 7.49 -4.59 15.65
N MET A 169 6.74 -4.54 16.74
CA MET A 169 7.11 -3.80 17.97
C MET A 169 8.48 -4.13 18.56
N PRO A 170 8.96 -5.39 18.58
CA PRO A 170 10.29 -5.71 19.10
C PRO A 170 11.45 -4.99 18.37
N PHE A 171 11.22 -4.50 17.16
CA PHE A 171 12.20 -3.76 16.38
C PHE A 171 12.17 -2.24 16.65
N PHE A 172 11.21 -1.79 17.46
CA PHE A 172 10.98 -0.38 17.82
C PHE A 172 11.00 -0.19 19.35
N ASP A 173 11.81 -0.99 20.04
CA ASP A 173 11.93 -0.96 21.47
C ASP A 173 12.22 0.45 22.01
N GLY A 174 11.57 0.83 23.13
CA GLY A 174 11.65 2.16 23.70
C GLY A 174 10.84 3.24 23.00
N ILE A 175 10.04 2.89 21.97
CA ILE A 175 9.11 3.82 21.30
C ILE A 175 7.68 3.39 21.61
N GLU A 176 6.90 4.31 22.21
CA GLU A 176 5.49 4.04 22.49
C GLU A 176 4.66 3.97 21.20
N ARG A 177 3.63 3.11 21.16
CA ARG A 177 2.82 2.89 19.97
C ARG A 177 2.24 4.17 19.38
N HIS A 178 1.75 5.09 20.22
CA HIS A 178 1.19 6.36 19.76
C HIS A 178 2.22 7.33 19.16
N GLU A 179 3.52 7.06 19.35
CA GLU A 179 4.63 7.80 18.75
C GLU A 179 5.08 7.22 17.40
N ILE A 180 4.44 6.12 16.96
CA ILE A 180 4.68 5.46 15.67
C ILE A 180 3.53 5.78 14.74
N ALA A 181 3.81 6.36 13.58
CA ALA A 181 2.79 6.47 12.53
C ALA A 181 2.82 5.24 11.62
N TYR A 182 1.63 4.80 11.21
CA TYR A 182 1.45 3.78 10.19
C TYR A 182 0.78 4.38 8.96
N ILE A 183 1.42 4.25 7.80
CA ILE A 183 0.97 4.79 6.53
C ILE A 183 0.46 3.65 5.65
N GLY A 184 -0.83 3.71 5.28
CA GLY A 184 -1.48 2.75 4.39
C GLY A 184 -2.34 3.43 3.34
N ASP A 185 -2.93 2.67 2.42
CA ASP A 185 -3.82 3.18 1.35
C ASP A 185 -5.27 2.68 1.48
N SER A 186 -5.58 1.90 2.52
CA SER A 186 -6.88 1.31 2.75
C SER A 186 -7.50 1.77 4.07
N VAL A 187 -8.71 2.34 4.01
CA VAL A 187 -9.41 2.74 5.25
C VAL A 187 -9.76 1.51 6.10
N THR A 188 -10.28 0.45 5.48
CA THR A 188 -10.74 -0.74 6.20
C THR A 188 -9.59 -1.59 6.74
N MET A 189 -8.51 -1.73 5.97
CA MET A 189 -7.40 -2.62 6.33
C MET A 189 -6.34 -1.91 7.17
N ASP A 190 -5.97 -0.68 6.80
CA ASP A 190 -4.83 0.03 7.38
C ASP A 190 -5.24 0.95 8.52
N ILE A 191 -6.15 1.88 8.25
CA ILE A 191 -6.52 2.90 9.23
C ILE A 191 -7.18 2.27 10.45
N GLY A 192 -8.12 1.34 10.22
CA GLY A 192 -8.81 0.62 11.29
C GLY A 192 -7.85 -0.21 12.15
N ALA A 193 -6.97 -0.99 11.50
CA ALA A 193 -6.01 -1.83 12.21
C ALA A 193 -4.97 -1.02 13.00
N ALA A 194 -4.41 0.04 12.40
CA ALA A 194 -3.43 0.90 13.08
C ALA A 194 -4.04 1.61 14.30
N ARG A 195 -5.27 2.14 14.15
CA ARG A 195 -6.01 2.77 15.25
C ARG A 195 -6.27 1.77 16.38
N ALA A 196 -6.71 0.55 16.06
CA ALA A 196 -6.94 -0.50 17.03
C ALA A 196 -5.65 -0.99 17.72
N ALA A 197 -4.51 -0.92 17.03
CA ALA A 197 -3.19 -1.24 17.58
C ALA A 197 -2.60 -0.11 18.45
N GLY A 198 -3.24 1.06 18.54
CA GLY A 198 -2.73 2.23 19.26
C GLY A 198 -1.65 3.01 18.50
N LEU A 199 -1.48 2.76 17.21
CA LEU A 199 -0.59 3.52 16.32
C LEU A 199 -1.31 4.77 15.80
N HIS A 200 -0.56 5.74 15.28
CA HIS A 200 -1.12 6.90 14.59
C HIS A 200 -1.37 6.58 13.11
N PRO A 201 -2.63 6.44 12.64
CA PRO A 201 -2.91 6.10 11.26
C PRO A 201 -2.81 7.31 10.34
N ILE A 202 -2.19 7.13 9.16
CA ILE A 202 -2.14 8.11 8.08
C ILE A 202 -2.55 7.42 6.77
N LEU A 203 -3.55 7.95 6.07
CA LEU A 203 -3.94 7.45 4.77
C LEU A 203 -3.13 8.14 3.66
N LEU A 204 -2.50 7.35 2.80
CA LEU A 204 -1.98 7.83 1.53
C LEU A 204 -3.14 7.93 0.52
N ASP A 205 -3.55 9.16 0.24
CA ASP A 205 -4.71 9.50 -0.60
C ASP A 205 -4.32 10.53 -1.67
N PRO A 206 -3.59 10.11 -2.73
CA PRO A 206 -3.04 11.04 -3.72
C PRO A 206 -4.09 11.81 -4.52
N HIS A 207 -5.32 11.32 -4.54
CA HIS A 207 -6.39 11.85 -5.39
C HIS A 207 -7.56 12.45 -4.61
N ASP A 208 -7.43 12.52 -3.27
CA ASP A 208 -8.47 13.08 -2.40
C ASP A 208 -9.80 12.32 -2.49
N ASP A 209 -9.70 10.99 -2.57
CA ASP A 209 -10.86 10.11 -2.67
C ASP A 209 -11.65 10.00 -1.34
N HIS A 210 -11.09 10.50 -0.23
CA HIS A 210 -11.70 10.49 1.12
C HIS A 210 -11.74 11.90 1.76
N PRO A 211 -12.41 12.90 1.14
CA PRO A 211 -12.34 14.29 1.59
C PRO A 211 -12.92 14.51 3.01
N ASP A 212 -13.91 13.73 3.40
CA ASP A 212 -14.63 13.85 4.70
C ASP A 212 -14.06 12.92 5.78
N ALA A 213 -12.84 12.40 5.61
CA ALA A 213 -12.23 11.48 6.56
C ALA A 213 -11.91 12.14 7.91
N ASP A 214 -12.13 11.41 9.01
CA ASP A 214 -11.81 11.81 10.39
C ASP A 214 -10.38 11.45 10.82
N PHE A 215 -9.52 11.07 9.89
CA PHE A 215 -8.13 10.67 10.08
C PHE A 215 -7.19 11.48 9.19
N GLU A 216 -5.90 11.47 9.54
CA GLU A 216 -4.87 12.17 8.80
C GLU A 216 -4.66 11.57 7.40
N ARG A 217 -4.51 12.43 6.40
CA ARG A 217 -4.25 12.05 5.01
C ARG A 217 -3.07 12.83 4.47
N VAL A 218 -2.31 12.16 3.59
CA VAL A 218 -1.23 12.76 2.81
C VAL A 218 -1.41 12.40 1.34
N ARG A 219 -1.04 13.29 0.44
CA ARG A 219 -1.09 13.03 -1.00
C ARG A 219 0.15 12.30 -1.52
N SER A 220 1.25 12.42 -0.77
CA SER A 220 2.53 11.80 -1.08
C SER A 220 3.28 11.49 0.21
N LEU A 221 4.14 10.46 0.20
CA LEU A 221 5.07 10.25 1.32
C LEU A 221 6.07 11.41 1.48
N LEU A 222 6.25 12.24 0.45
CA LEU A 222 7.06 13.47 0.54
C LEU A 222 6.46 14.50 1.51
N ASP A 223 5.15 14.44 1.78
CA ASP A 223 4.47 15.33 2.73
C ASP A 223 4.80 14.98 4.19
N LEU A 224 5.45 13.83 4.44
CA LEU A 224 5.89 13.39 5.78
C LEU A 224 7.22 14.01 6.23
N ASN A 225 7.91 14.77 5.38
CA ASN A 225 9.21 15.41 5.68
C ASN A 225 9.08 16.77 6.38
#